data_bacd5485c68633c3e9f8251485d6d98e
#
_entry.id   bacd5485c68633c3e9f8251485d6d98e
#
_cell.length_a   1.000
_cell.length_b   1.000
_cell.length_c   1.000
_cell.angle_alpha   90.00
_cell.angle_beta   90.00
_cell.angle_gamma   90.00
#
_symmetry.space_group_name_H-M   'P 1'
#
loop_
_entity.id
_entity.type
_entity.pdbx_description
1 polymer ?
#
loop_
_entity_poly.entity_id
_entity_poly.type
_entity_poly.pdbx_seq_one_letter_code
_entity_poly.pdbx_strand_id
1 'polypeptide(L)'
;MRQLRYASPPAGPPRFAEARSKRQKVRAAGLDPDYWYPVEYERAVPPGATLDVTFWNSPIVVYRGQDGRLRALENRCAHRQLKLSQGEVNGCHLTCTYHGWTYDGAGHVVHYAHDLFGRAQPEVRVRSFPVTAKHGLIWVFPGDPALAPSREIPDIPELAGPRPWTRIDMSFTWLAHHSMIIDNVSDFTHAYLHRRYRPFWDAKLTRYELQGDTVSLSYGTFIGGGRFTRMLVDRKRGDTTSIDLKFQYPYQCSDTGGIIKHWCFVLPVDAATTRVFFVFYFDAFRVPLLNVRMPRLMMKAATRLGAALSVRPLLRQDGWAVESEQAGYEANFEAPIVELNPAVHLFQRSEERRVGKEC
;
A
#
# COMPACT_ATOMS: atom_id res chain seq x y z
N MET A 1 -21.14 5.23 51.18
CA MET A 1 -20.57 4.61 49.96
C MET A 1 -20.25 5.72 48.97
N ARG A 2 -18.96 6.07 48.76
CA ARG A 2 -18.53 7.00 47.72
C ARG A 2 -18.57 6.22 46.41
N GLN A 3 -19.44 6.58 45.46
CA GLN A 3 -19.39 6.13 44.10
C GLN A 3 -18.05 6.57 43.51
N LEU A 4 -17.17 5.61 43.18
CA LEU A 4 -16.04 5.83 42.35
C LEU A 4 -16.55 6.26 40.96
N ARG A 5 -16.43 7.54 40.66
CA ARG A 5 -16.64 8.03 39.29
C ARG A 5 -15.50 7.47 38.47
N TYR A 6 -15.76 6.43 37.68
CA TYR A 6 -14.85 6.06 36.61
C TYR A 6 -14.74 7.27 35.69
N ALA A 7 -13.55 7.82 35.57
CA ALA A 7 -13.26 8.81 34.56
C ALA A 7 -13.60 8.15 33.21
N SER A 8 -14.34 8.86 32.37
CA SER A 8 -14.54 8.42 30.98
C SER A 8 -13.18 8.17 30.36
N PRO A 9 -13.00 7.09 29.57
CA PRO A 9 -11.75 6.89 28.88
C PRO A 9 -11.41 8.17 28.10
N PRO A 10 -10.13 8.58 28.05
CA PRO A 10 -9.73 9.76 27.32
C PRO A 10 -10.29 9.66 25.90
N ALA A 11 -10.86 10.75 25.40
CA ALA A 11 -11.34 10.82 24.03
C ALA A 11 -10.17 10.49 23.08
N GLY A 12 -10.37 9.58 22.15
CA GLY A 12 -9.38 9.26 21.13
C GLY A 12 -9.14 10.44 20.17
N PRO A 13 -8.23 10.30 19.20
CA PRO A 13 -7.99 11.33 18.20
C PRO A 13 -9.28 11.77 17.52
N PRO A 14 -9.42 13.08 17.18
CA PRO A 14 -10.62 13.62 16.60
C PRO A 14 -10.84 13.07 15.18
N ARG A 15 -12.09 12.96 14.78
CA ARG A 15 -12.46 12.73 13.39
C ARG A 15 -12.09 13.95 12.55
N PHE A 16 -12.02 13.81 11.22
CA PHE A 16 -11.60 14.87 10.32
C PHE A 16 -12.38 16.19 10.51
N ALA A 17 -13.70 16.13 10.65
CA ALA A 17 -14.55 17.30 10.87
C ALA A 17 -14.31 18.01 12.22
N GLU A 18 -13.77 17.30 13.20
CA GLU A 18 -13.48 17.78 14.55
C GLU A 18 -12.03 18.24 14.70
N ALA A 19 -11.17 17.88 13.73
CA ALA A 19 -9.74 18.14 13.76
C ALA A 19 -9.43 19.64 13.70
N ARG A 20 -8.65 20.13 14.67
CA ARG A 20 -8.30 21.55 14.84
C ARG A 20 -6.92 21.89 14.26
N SER A 21 -5.99 20.96 14.34
CA SER A 21 -4.63 21.16 13.82
C SER A 21 -4.42 20.47 12.48
N LYS A 22 -3.44 20.95 11.71
CA LYS A 22 -3.02 20.32 10.45
C LYS A 22 -2.68 18.85 10.66
N ARG A 23 -1.91 18.51 11.69
CA ARG A 23 -1.55 17.14 12.06
C ARG A 23 -2.80 16.27 12.27
N GLN A 24 -3.78 16.76 13.04
CA GLN A 24 -5.02 16.03 13.28
C GLN A 24 -5.79 15.80 11.97
N LYS A 25 -5.88 16.79 11.10
CA LYS A 25 -6.56 16.66 9.80
C LYS A 25 -5.91 15.59 8.95
N VAL A 26 -4.58 15.64 8.79
CA VAL A 26 -3.82 14.66 7.99
C VAL A 26 -3.97 13.24 8.55
N ARG A 27 -3.94 13.08 9.88
CA ARG A 27 -4.09 11.76 10.53
C ARG A 27 -5.54 11.26 10.62
N ALA A 28 -6.51 12.08 10.29
CA ALA A 28 -7.92 11.69 10.23
C ALA A 28 -8.46 11.57 8.79
N ALA A 29 -7.66 11.97 7.81
CA ALA A 29 -8.03 11.95 6.39
C ALA A 29 -7.96 10.54 5.80
N GLY A 30 -9.02 10.10 5.11
CA GLY A 30 -8.97 8.93 4.24
C GLY A 30 -8.21 9.20 2.94
N LEU A 31 -7.95 8.15 2.17
CA LEU A 31 -7.50 8.29 0.78
C LEU A 31 -8.70 8.43 -0.16
N ASP A 32 -8.53 9.26 -1.20
CA ASP A 32 -9.52 9.44 -2.26
C ASP A 32 -9.84 8.09 -2.92
N PRO A 33 -11.09 7.60 -2.84
CA PRO A 33 -11.47 6.32 -3.42
C PRO A 33 -11.43 6.32 -4.95
N ASP A 34 -11.39 7.48 -5.60
CA ASP A 34 -11.37 7.63 -7.06
C ASP A 34 -9.97 7.44 -7.66
N TYR A 35 -9.24 6.45 -7.11
CA TYR A 35 -7.96 5.96 -7.62
C TYR A 35 -7.87 4.42 -7.56
N TRP A 36 -6.91 3.87 -8.29
CA TRP A 36 -6.62 2.45 -8.24
C TRP A 36 -5.75 2.10 -7.03
N TYR A 37 -6.14 1.10 -6.24
CA TYR A 37 -5.37 0.63 -5.09
C TYR A 37 -4.99 -0.84 -5.27
N PRO A 38 -3.72 -1.22 -5.06
CA PRO A 38 -3.34 -2.63 -5.08
C PRO A 38 -3.88 -3.30 -3.83
N VAL A 39 -4.49 -4.46 -4.02
CA VAL A 39 -5.12 -5.21 -2.94
C VAL A 39 -4.41 -6.51 -2.64
N GLU A 40 -3.71 -7.09 -3.62
CA GLU A 40 -2.92 -8.31 -3.44
C GLU A 40 -1.99 -8.54 -4.64
N TYR A 41 -1.02 -9.42 -4.47
CA TYR A 41 -0.26 -9.96 -5.59
C TYR A 41 -1.11 -10.93 -6.41
N GLU A 42 -1.06 -10.80 -7.72
CA GLU A 42 -1.90 -11.54 -8.64
C GLU A 42 -1.83 -13.08 -8.45
N ARG A 43 -0.64 -13.59 -8.11
CA ARG A 43 -0.40 -15.02 -7.85
C ARG A 43 -1.17 -15.59 -6.65
N ALA A 44 -1.65 -14.74 -5.74
CA ALA A 44 -2.36 -15.16 -4.54
C ALA A 44 -3.85 -15.46 -4.80
N VAL A 45 -4.38 -15.09 -5.98
CA VAL A 45 -5.78 -15.31 -6.34
C VAL A 45 -5.85 -16.13 -7.64
N PRO A 46 -5.62 -17.46 -7.56
CA PRO A 46 -5.78 -18.37 -8.69
C PRO A 46 -7.26 -18.50 -9.09
N PRO A 47 -7.58 -19.08 -10.28
CA PRO A 47 -8.96 -19.38 -10.66
C PRO A 47 -9.70 -20.17 -9.58
N GLY A 48 -10.92 -19.76 -9.26
CA GLY A 48 -11.74 -20.33 -8.20
C GLY A 48 -11.49 -19.79 -6.80
N ALA A 49 -10.51 -18.92 -6.60
CA ALA A 49 -10.21 -18.35 -5.29
C ALA A 49 -10.95 -17.03 -5.02
N THR A 50 -11.20 -16.78 -3.75
CA THR A 50 -11.72 -15.52 -3.20
C THR A 50 -10.65 -14.84 -2.33
N LEU A 51 -10.74 -13.53 -2.20
CA LEU A 51 -9.89 -12.71 -1.35
C LEU A 51 -10.75 -11.70 -0.58
N ASP A 52 -10.60 -11.65 0.74
CA ASP A 52 -11.19 -10.63 1.61
C ASP A 52 -10.31 -9.38 1.62
N VAL A 53 -10.86 -8.26 1.22
CA VAL A 53 -10.18 -6.95 1.15
C VAL A 53 -11.02 -5.93 1.91
N THR A 54 -10.37 -5.01 2.58
CA THR A 54 -11.01 -3.84 3.16
C THR A 54 -10.30 -2.58 2.66
N PHE A 55 -11.07 -1.62 2.19
CA PHE A 55 -10.61 -0.27 1.86
C PHE A 55 -11.41 0.73 2.70
N TRP A 56 -10.74 1.44 3.60
CA TRP A 56 -11.33 2.46 4.48
C TRP A 56 -12.66 2.03 5.09
N ASN A 57 -12.65 0.90 5.80
CA ASN A 57 -13.81 0.22 6.39
C ASN A 57 -14.83 -0.36 5.39
N SER A 58 -14.66 -0.19 4.09
CA SER A 58 -15.54 -0.79 3.07
C SER A 58 -15.08 -2.20 2.74
N PRO A 59 -15.88 -3.24 3.04
CA PRO A 59 -15.51 -4.61 2.78
C PRO A 59 -15.70 -4.95 1.29
N ILE A 60 -14.69 -5.51 0.66
CA ILE A 60 -14.66 -5.91 -0.75
C ILE A 60 -14.24 -7.37 -0.83
N VAL A 61 -14.93 -8.18 -1.65
CA VAL A 61 -14.46 -9.48 -2.08
C VAL A 61 -13.91 -9.39 -3.49
N VAL A 62 -12.67 -9.80 -3.69
CA VAL A 62 -12.11 -10.03 -5.02
C VAL A 62 -12.10 -11.53 -5.27
N TYR A 63 -12.53 -11.96 -6.43
CA TYR A 63 -12.48 -13.35 -6.81
C TYR A 63 -12.06 -13.52 -8.28
N ARG A 64 -11.48 -14.67 -8.59
CA ARG A 64 -11.15 -15.03 -9.97
C ARG A 64 -12.05 -16.17 -10.43
N GLY A 65 -12.87 -15.90 -11.42
CA GLY A 65 -13.70 -16.92 -12.05
C GLY A 65 -12.84 -18.03 -12.69
N GLN A 66 -13.47 -19.15 -13.02
CA GLN A 66 -12.80 -20.23 -13.76
C GLN A 66 -12.43 -19.82 -15.19
N ASP A 67 -13.05 -18.76 -15.70
CA ASP A 67 -12.69 -18.08 -16.95
C ASP A 67 -11.40 -17.23 -16.84
N GLY A 68 -10.74 -17.23 -15.66
CA GLY A 68 -9.52 -16.48 -15.37
C GLY A 68 -9.72 -14.98 -15.12
N ARG A 69 -10.93 -14.45 -15.27
CA ARG A 69 -11.22 -13.03 -15.08
C ARG A 69 -11.40 -12.67 -13.61
N LEU A 70 -10.82 -11.54 -13.22
CA LEU A 70 -11.04 -10.96 -11.90
C LEU A 70 -12.38 -10.23 -11.83
N ARG A 71 -13.01 -10.30 -10.68
CA ARG A 71 -14.23 -9.58 -10.32
C ARG A 71 -14.13 -9.10 -8.88
N ALA A 72 -14.78 -7.99 -8.57
CA ALA A 72 -14.79 -7.45 -7.22
C ALA A 72 -16.20 -6.98 -6.87
N LEU A 73 -16.69 -7.41 -5.72
CA LEU A 73 -18.03 -7.10 -5.22
C LEU A 73 -17.94 -6.61 -3.77
N GLU A 74 -18.99 -5.94 -3.30
CA GLU A 74 -19.17 -5.70 -1.87
C GLU A 74 -19.14 -7.04 -1.12
N ASN A 75 -18.32 -7.15 -0.10
CA ASN A 75 -18.12 -8.41 0.65
C ASN A 75 -19.24 -8.64 1.67
N ARG A 76 -20.49 -8.61 1.18
CA ARG A 76 -21.68 -8.74 2.01
C ARG A 76 -22.83 -9.33 1.21
N CYS A 77 -23.29 -10.51 1.58
CA CYS A 77 -24.49 -11.11 0.98
C CYS A 77 -25.74 -10.26 1.28
N ALA A 78 -26.49 -9.92 0.24
CA ALA A 78 -27.71 -9.10 0.35
C ALA A 78 -28.82 -9.76 1.18
N HIS A 79 -28.76 -11.09 1.38
CA HIS A 79 -29.76 -11.82 2.18
C HIS A 79 -29.59 -11.56 3.69
N ARG A 80 -28.49 -12.04 4.28
CA ARG A 80 -28.22 -11.95 5.74
C ARG A 80 -26.80 -11.50 6.07
N GLN A 81 -26.19 -10.76 5.18
CA GLN A 81 -24.93 -10.04 5.38
C GLN A 81 -23.69 -10.90 5.67
N LEU A 82 -23.76 -12.22 5.37
CA LEU A 82 -22.56 -13.07 5.43
C LEU A 82 -21.51 -12.56 4.46
N LYS A 83 -20.22 -12.63 4.82
CA LYS A 83 -19.12 -12.29 3.92
C LYS A 83 -19.12 -13.18 2.69
N LEU A 84 -19.20 -12.59 1.49
CA LEU A 84 -19.14 -13.31 0.23
C LEU A 84 -17.75 -13.92 -0.04
N SER A 85 -16.69 -13.40 0.58
CA SER A 85 -15.34 -13.97 0.55
C SER A 85 -15.25 -15.37 1.20
N GLN A 86 -16.24 -15.77 1.99
CA GLN A 86 -16.38 -17.12 2.54
C GLN A 86 -17.21 -18.02 1.62
N GLY A 87 -17.63 -17.50 0.47
CA GLY A 87 -18.42 -18.20 -0.53
C GLY A 87 -17.58 -19.05 -1.48
N GLU A 88 -18.22 -19.61 -2.46
CA GLU A 88 -17.64 -20.48 -3.48
C GLU A 88 -17.73 -19.86 -4.85
N VAL A 89 -16.67 -20.02 -5.65
CA VAL A 89 -16.65 -19.57 -7.05
C VAL A 89 -17.14 -20.71 -7.93
N ASN A 90 -18.32 -20.55 -8.53
CA ASN A 90 -18.93 -21.50 -9.45
C ASN A 90 -18.93 -20.92 -10.88
N GLY A 91 -18.05 -21.42 -11.74
CA GLY A 91 -17.83 -20.86 -13.07
C GLY A 91 -17.30 -19.41 -12.96
N CYS A 92 -18.11 -18.45 -13.40
CA CYS A 92 -17.80 -17.02 -13.29
C CYS A 92 -18.60 -16.29 -12.18
N HIS A 93 -19.38 -17.03 -11.39
CA HIS A 93 -20.25 -16.50 -10.35
C HIS A 93 -19.71 -16.78 -8.94
N LEU A 94 -20.16 -15.98 -7.98
CA LEU A 94 -19.83 -16.13 -6.56
C LEU A 94 -21.08 -16.53 -5.78
N THR A 95 -21.04 -17.69 -5.13
CA THR A 95 -22.17 -18.27 -4.38
C THR A 95 -21.94 -18.13 -2.88
N CYS A 96 -22.89 -17.52 -2.19
CA CYS A 96 -22.90 -17.42 -0.73
C CYS A 96 -23.12 -18.80 -0.11
N THR A 97 -22.24 -19.23 0.80
CA THR A 97 -22.30 -20.56 1.44
C THR A 97 -23.48 -20.74 2.38
N TYR A 98 -24.15 -19.65 2.80
CA TYR A 98 -25.23 -19.78 3.78
C TYR A 98 -26.54 -20.26 3.16
N HIS A 99 -27.03 -19.62 2.10
CA HIS A 99 -28.32 -19.98 1.47
C HIS A 99 -28.22 -20.11 -0.07
N GLY A 100 -27.00 -20.23 -0.60
CA GLY A 100 -26.80 -20.47 -2.03
C GLY A 100 -27.16 -19.31 -2.97
N TRP A 101 -27.32 -18.08 -2.46
CA TRP A 101 -27.51 -16.93 -3.32
C TRP A 101 -26.28 -16.70 -4.16
N THR A 102 -26.46 -16.68 -5.47
CA THR A 102 -25.36 -16.63 -6.43
C THR A 102 -25.36 -15.29 -7.16
N TYR A 103 -24.19 -14.67 -7.22
CA TYR A 103 -23.98 -13.33 -7.77
C TYR A 103 -23.16 -13.40 -9.04
N ASP A 104 -23.55 -12.60 -10.04
CA ASP A 104 -22.73 -12.35 -11.22
C ASP A 104 -21.61 -11.33 -10.93
N GLY A 105 -20.75 -11.05 -11.93
CA GLY A 105 -19.64 -10.10 -11.78
C GLY A 105 -20.09 -8.63 -11.67
N ALA A 106 -21.35 -8.32 -11.96
CA ALA A 106 -21.94 -7.00 -11.77
C ALA A 106 -22.64 -6.85 -10.42
N GLY A 107 -22.70 -7.95 -9.64
CA GLY A 107 -23.29 -7.99 -8.31
C GLY A 107 -24.78 -8.32 -8.27
N HIS A 108 -25.42 -8.66 -9.40
CA HIS A 108 -26.81 -9.08 -9.41
C HIS A 108 -26.94 -10.50 -8.88
N VAL A 109 -28.02 -10.78 -8.14
CA VAL A 109 -28.38 -12.15 -7.77
C VAL A 109 -28.99 -12.83 -8.98
N VAL A 110 -28.32 -13.85 -9.49
CA VAL A 110 -28.70 -14.59 -10.69
C VAL A 110 -29.32 -15.98 -10.40
N HIS A 111 -29.17 -16.46 -9.17
CA HIS A 111 -29.71 -17.74 -8.75
C HIS A 111 -30.01 -17.77 -7.23
N TYR A 112 -31.13 -18.40 -6.89
CA TYR A 112 -31.58 -18.69 -5.53
C TYR A 112 -31.68 -20.21 -5.36
N ALA A 113 -30.92 -20.77 -4.44
CA ALA A 113 -30.83 -22.23 -4.26
C ALA A 113 -32.01 -22.84 -3.49
N HIS A 114 -33.01 -22.05 -3.09
CA HIS A 114 -34.15 -22.50 -2.31
C HIS A 114 -35.45 -21.85 -2.79
N ASP A 115 -36.59 -22.46 -2.42
CA ASP A 115 -37.88 -21.89 -2.69
C ASP A 115 -38.07 -20.52 -2.03
N LEU A 116 -38.65 -19.60 -2.76
CA LEU A 116 -38.95 -18.24 -2.30
C LEU A 116 -40.35 -18.12 -1.67
N PHE A 117 -40.95 -19.23 -1.24
CA PHE A 117 -42.27 -19.28 -0.61
C PHE A 117 -43.37 -18.66 -1.46
N GLY A 118 -43.35 -18.96 -2.78
CA GLY A 118 -44.30 -18.43 -3.75
C GLY A 118 -44.13 -16.95 -4.10
N ARG A 119 -43.07 -16.29 -3.65
CA ARG A 119 -42.79 -14.91 -3.99
C ARG A 119 -41.95 -14.81 -5.27
N ALA A 120 -42.13 -13.70 -6.00
CA ALA A 120 -41.27 -13.38 -7.13
C ALA A 120 -39.82 -13.18 -6.67
N GLN A 121 -38.88 -13.48 -7.57
CA GLN A 121 -37.46 -13.22 -7.33
C GLN A 121 -37.24 -11.70 -7.16
N PRO A 122 -36.68 -11.25 -6.05
CA PRO A 122 -36.39 -9.83 -5.85
C PRO A 122 -35.22 -9.40 -6.73
N GLU A 123 -35.33 -8.23 -7.36
CA GLU A 123 -34.19 -7.59 -8.00
C GLU A 123 -33.24 -7.03 -6.92
N VAL A 124 -32.23 -7.80 -6.57
CA VAL A 124 -31.26 -7.43 -5.55
C VAL A 124 -29.86 -7.49 -6.14
N ARG A 125 -29.07 -6.51 -5.79
CA ARG A 125 -27.64 -6.49 -6.14
C ARG A 125 -26.80 -6.00 -4.98
N VAL A 126 -25.54 -6.41 -4.96
CA VAL A 126 -24.45 -5.80 -4.18
C VAL A 126 -23.61 -4.90 -5.08
N ARG A 127 -22.89 -3.96 -4.49
CA ARG A 127 -22.01 -3.08 -5.26
C ARG A 127 -20.91 -3.90 -5.94
N SER A 128 -20.62 -3.61 -7.19
CA SER A 128 -19.45 -4.10 -7.92
C SER A 128 -18.39 -2.99 -8.03
N PHE A 129 -17.12 -3.40 -8.12
CA PHE A 129 -15.98 -2.49 -8.22
C PHE A 129 -15.15 -2.83 -9.46
N PRO A 130 -14.64 -1.84 -10.20
CA PRO A 130 -13.65 -2.08 -11.23
C PRO A 130 -12.42 -2.77 -10.62
N VAL A 131 -11.95 -3.82 -11.31
CA VAL A 131 -10.80 -4.61 -10.88
C VAL A 131 -9.97 -5.01 -12.08
N THR A 132 -8.65 -4.98 -11.96
CA THR A 132 -7.71 -5.38 -13.01
C THR A 132 -6.44 -5.96 -12.42
N ALA A 133 -5.66 -6.65 -13.27
CA ALA A 133 -4.30 -7.08 -12.96
C ALA A 133 -3.32 -6.27 -13.80
N LYS A 134 -2.38 -5.60 -13.16
CA LYS A 134 -1.28 -4.89 -13.82
C LYS A 134 0.00 -5.02 -12.97
N HIS A 135 1.12 -5.24 -13.61
CA HIS A 135 2.43 -5.38 -12.94
C HIS A 135 2.48 -6.48 -11.86
N GLY A 136 1.68 -7.56 -12.04
CA GLY A 136 1.62 -8.68 -11.10
C GLY A 136 0.96 -8.35 -9.76
N LEU A 137 0.20 -7.27 -9.71
CA LEU A 137 -0.67 -6.85 -8.61
C LEU A 137 -2.12 -6.83 -9.10
N ILE A 138 -3.06 -7.12 -8.20
CA ILE A 138 -4.49 -6.93 -8.41
C ILE A 138 -4.84 -5.55 -7.88
N TRP A 139 -5.52 -4.75 -8.69
CA TRP A 139 -5.94 -3.39 -8.41
C TRP A 139 -7.44 -3.30 -8.38
N VAL A 140 -7.97 -2.63 -7.37
CA VAL A 140 -9.40 -2.31 -7.24
C VAL A 140 -9.57 -0.80 -7.27
N PHE A 141 -10.65 -0.33 -7.85
CA PHE A 141 -11.08 1.07 -7.84
C PHE A 141 -12.29 1.22 -6.92
N PRO A 142 -12.12 1.71 -5.68
CA PRO A 142 -13.20 1.73 -4.68
C PRO A 142 -14.26 2.81 -4.93
N GLY A 143 -13.92 3.86 -5.69
CA GLY A 143 -14.74 5.04 -5.92
C GLY A 143 -15.83 4.89 -6.97
N ASP A 144 -16.10 5.98 -7.73
CA ASP A 144 -17.06 5.98 -8.82
C ASP A 144 -16.52 5.19 -10.02
N PRO A 145 -17.16 4.07 -10.43
CA PRO A 145 -16.72 3.27 -11.56
C PRO A 145 -16.56 4.05 -12.87
N ALA A 146 -17.32 5.13 -13.05
CA ALA A 146 -17.25 5.97 -14.25
C ALA A 146 -15.90 6.70 -14.38
N LEU A 147 -15.20 6.94 -13.27
CA LEU A 147 -13.90 7.60 -13.24
C LEU A 147 -12.74 6.64 -13.48
N ALA A 148 -12.92 5.33 -13.29
CA ALA A 148 -11.86 4.35 -13.40
C ALA A 148 -11.09 4.37 -14.73
N PRO A 149 -11.75 4.56 -15.92
CA PRO A 149 -11.03 4.63 -17.20
C PRO A 149 -10.15 5.88 -17.35
N SER A 150 -10.44 6.96 -16.59
CA SER A 150 -9.67 8.22 -16.62
C SER A 150 -8.48 8.23 -15.66
N ARG A 151 -8.36 7.22 -14.80
CA ARG A 151 -7.29 7.08 -13.81
C ARG A 151 -6.33 5.98 -14.23
N GLU A 152 -5.08 6.30 -14.32
CA GLU A 152 -4.04 5.35 -14.73
C GLU A 152 -3.34 4.71 -13.53
N ILE A 153 -3.17 3.40 -13.60
CA ILE A 153 -2.18 2.71 -12.77
C ILE A 153 -0.80 3.06 -13.32
N PRO A 154 0.15 3.51 -12.50
CA PRO A 154 1.45 3.98 -12.96
C PRO A 154 2.18 2.92 -13.80
N ASP A 155 2.89 3.38 -14.82
CA ASP A 155 3.76 2.50 -15.58
C ASP A 155 5.05 2.23 -14.82
N ILE A 156 5.54 0.99 -14.99
CA ILE A 156 6.79 0.52 -14.38
C ILE A 156 7.74 0.14 -15.51
N PRO A 157 8.53 1.10 -16.02
CA PRO A 157 9.40 0.86 -17.19
C PRO A 157 10.47 -0.20 -16.92
N GLU A 158 10.81 -0.49 -15.66
CA GLU A 158 11.75 -1.54 -15.26
C GLU A 158 11.28 -2.94 -15.63
N LEU A 159 9.99 -3.12 -15.91
CA LEU A 159 9.42 -4.38 -16.40
C LEU A 159 9.44 -4.48 -17.92
N ALA A 160 9.59 -3.36 -18.61
CA ALA A 160 9.63 -3.29 -20.06
C ALA A 160 11.03 -3.59 -20.61
N GLY A 161 11.07 -3.95 -21.90
CA GLY A 161 12.33 -4.13 -22.63
C GLY A 161 12.92 -5.53 -22.57
N PRO A 162 14.03 -5.74 -23.29
CA PRO A 162 14.61 -7.08 -23.52
C PRO A 162 15.28 -7.67 -22.27
N ARG A 163 15.54 -6.84 -21.26
CA ARG A 163 16.18 -7.24 -19.99
C ARG A 163 15.45 -6.60 -18.81
N PRO A 164 14.27 -7.11 -18.43
CA PRO A 164 13.56 -6.59 -17.28
C PRO A 164 14.39 -6.76 -16.02
N TRP A 165 14.27 -5.78 -15.12
CA TRP A 165 14.94 -5.76 -13.83
C TRP A 165 14.49 -6.93 -12.95
N THR A 166 15.33 -7.34 -12.02
CA THR A 166 14.95 -8.37 -11.05
C THR A 166 14.01 -7.77 -10.01
N ARG A 167 12.86 -8.41 -9.82
CA ARG A 167 11.80 -7.94 -8.92
C ARG A 167 11.77 -8.70 -7.60
N ILE A 168 11.50 -8.00 -6.52
CA ILE A 168 11.17 -8.54 -5.20
C ILE A 168 9.89 -7.89 -4.69
N ASP A 169 8.97 -8.72 -4.25
CA ASP A 169 7.69 -8.33 -3.67
C ASP A 169 7.70 -8.54 -2.16
N MET A 170 7.24 -7.54 -1.41
CA MET A 170 6.99 -7.64 0.02
C MET A 170 5.72 -6.91 0.39
N SER A 171 4.91 -7.50 1.26
CA SER A 171 3.77 -6.82 1.86
C SER A 171 3.79 -6.94 3.37
N PHE A 172 3.23 -5.93 4.02
CA PHE A 172 3.06 -5.84 5.46
C PHE A 172 1.69 -5.26 5.76
N THR A 173 1.16 -5.59 6.92
CA THR A 173 0.07 -4.85 7.54
C THR A 173 0.65 -4.15 8.74
N TRP A 174 0.63 -2.83 8.74
CA TRP A 174 1.13 -2.01 9.82
C TRP A 174 -0.04 -1.34 10.56
N LEU A 175 0.03 -1.33 11.88
CA LEU A 175 -0.96 -0.69 12.75
C LEU A 175 -0.65 0.82 12.81
N ALA A 176 -0.80 1.47 11.67
CA ALA A 176 -0.54 2.89 11.50
C ALA A 176 -1.41 3.48 10.38
N HIS A 177 -1.75 4.75 10.53
CA HIS A 177 -2.41 5.54 9.50
C HIS A 177 -1.50 5.67 8.27
N HIS A 178 -2.07 5.58 7.07
CA HIS A 178 -1.31 5.61 5.80
C HIS A 178 -0.39 6.83 5.67
N SER A 179 -0.80 7.99 6.20
CA SER A 179 0.01 9.21 6.12
C SER A 179 1.32 9.13 6.93
N MET A 180 1.36 8.37 8.04
CA MET A 180 2.61 8.12 8.78
C MET A 180 3.59 7.28 7.96
N ILE A 181 3.04 6.33 7.20
CA ILE A 181 3.84 5.49 6.30
C ILE A 181 4.43 6.32 5.16
N ILE A 182 3.61 7.20 4.56
CA ILE A 182 4.09 8.09 3.50
C ILE A 182 5.14 9.08 4.05
N ASP A 183 4.94 9.64 5.23
CA ASP A 183 5.94 10.50 5.89
C ASP A 183 7.26 9.73 6.10
N ASN A 184 7.21 8.50 6.64
CA ASN A 184 8.39 7.66 6.87
C ASN A 184 9.15 7.34 5.58
N VAL A 185 8.46 6.82 4.55
CA VAL A 185 9.12 6.45 3.28
C VAL A 185 9.61 7.65 2.47
N SER A 186 9.23 8.86 2.85
CA SER A 186 9.65 10.12 2.22
C SER A 186 10.76 10.84 2.97
N ASP A 187 11.01 10.46 4.22
CA ASP A 187 12.03 11.03 5.06
C ASP A 187 13.26 10.10 5.19
N PHE A 188 14.31 10.35 4.41
CA PHE A 188 15.57 9.58 4.51
C PHE A 188 16.50 10.06 5.63
N THR A 189 16.07 10.99 6.49
CA THR A 189 16.88 11.43 7.63
C THR A 189 16.88 10.43 8.79
N HIS A 190 15.99 9.44 8.80
CA HIS A 190 15.86 8.41 9.83
C HIS A 190 16.93 7.29 9.76
N ALA A 191 18.08 7.54 9.13
CA ALA A 191 19.18 6.57 9.00
C ALA A 191 19.65 5.98 10.35
N TYR A 192 19.40 6.69 11.47
CA TYR A 192 19.71 6.19 12.82
C TYR A 192 18.88 4.96 13.21
N LEU A 193 17.65 4.87 12.74
CA LEU A 193 16.79 3.67 12.89
C LEU A 193 17.47 2.44 12.29
N HIS A 194 18.14 2.61 11.15
CA HIS A 194 18.78 1.55 10.39
C HIS A 194 20.26 1.35 10.66
N ARG A 195 20.78 1.87 11.78
CA ARG A 195 22.22 1.82 12.13
C ARG A 195 22.85 0.43 12.07
N ARG A 196 22.06 -0.65 12.28
CA ARG A 196 22.52 -2.03 12.18
C ARG A 196 22.79 -2.46 10.74
N TYR A 197 21.94 -2.05 9.80
CA TYR A 197 22.00 -2.45 8.39
C TYR A 197 22.73 -1.43 7.52
N ARG A 198 22.70 -0.16 7.90
CA ARG A 198 23.30 0.98 7.19
C ARG A 198 23.04 0.96 5.68
N PRO A 199 21.78 0.91 5.24
CA PRO A 199 21.45 0.97 3.81
C PRO A 199 21.87 2.30 3.21
N PHE A 200 21.69 3.38 3.96
CA PHE A 200 22.10 4.77 3.68
C PHE A 200 22.51 5.46 4.99
N TRP A 201 23.27 6.57 4.90
CA TRP A 201 23.62 7.42 6.04
C TRP A 201 23.98 8.83 5.57
N ASP A 202 23.94 9.79 6.49
CA ASP A 202 24.20 11.22 6.24
C ASP A 202 23.36 11.75 5.06
N ALA A 203 22.08 11.42 5.04
CA ALA A 203 21.17 11.87 4.01
C ALA A 203 20.88 13.38 4.19
N LYS A 204 21.05 14.14 3.11
CA LYS A 204 20.80 15.58 3.07
C LYS A 204 19.79 15.85 1.98
N LEU A 205 18.69 16.52 2.33
CA LEU A 205 17.69 16.95 1.35
C LEU A 205 18.32 18.03 0.46
N THR A 206 18.45 17.73 -0.82
CA THR A 206 19.09 18.61 -1.81
C THR A 206 18.09 19.30 -2.74
N ARG A 207 16.93 18.65 -2.93
CA ARG A 207 15.83 19.19 -3.74
C ARG A 207 14.49 18.76 -3.13
N TYR A 208 13.53 19.67 -3.14
CA TYR A 208 12.14 19.38 -2.82
C TYR A 208 11.23 20.33 -3.58
N GLU A 209 10.20 19.79 -4.21
CA GLU A 209 9.34 20.53 -5.12
C GLU A 209 7.93 19.93 -5.13
N LEU A 210 6.93 20.80 -5.21
CA LEU A 210 5.54 20.44 -5.41
C LEU A 210 5.04 21.08 -6.71
N GLN A 211 4.76 20.24 -7.71
CA GLN A 211 4.19 20.65 -9.00
C GLN A 211 2.83 19.98 -9.19
N GLY A 212 1.76 20.75 -9.09
CA GLY A 212 0.40 20.21 -9.13
C GLY A 212 0.21 19.18 -7.99
N ASP A 213 -0.05 17.95 -8.38
CA ASP A 213 -0.26 16.81 -7.47
C ASP A 213 0.99 15.91 -7.28
N THR A 214 2.12 16.35 -7.80
CA THR A 214 3.38 15.60 -7.73
C THR A 214 4.35 16.28 -6.78
N VAL A 215 4.83 15.51 -5.79
CA VAL A 215 5.96 15.89 -4.94
C VAL A 215 7.20 15.17 -5.46
N SER A 216 8.27 15.94 -5.68
CA SER A 216 9.57 15.41 -6.08
C SER A 216 10.62 15.80 -5.05
N LEU A 217 11.39 14.83 -4.58
CA LEU A 217 12.43 14.99 -3.57
C LEU A 217 13.73 14.38 -4.05
N SER A 218 14.86 14.95 -3.63
CA SER A 218 16.18 14.35 -3.83
C SER A 218 16.99 14.46 -2.56
N TYR A 219 17.58 13.35 -2.15
CA TYR A 219 18.54 13.29 -1.05
C TYR A 219 19.91 12.89 -1.57
N GLY A 220 20.91 13.68 -1.26
CA GLY A 220 22.31 13.25 -1.37
C GLY A 220 22.67 12.39 -0.16
N THR A 221 23.18 11.19 -0.37
CA THR A 221 23.50 10.26 0.74
C THR A 221 24.63 9.32 0.36
N PHE A 222 25.19 8.68 1.38
CA PHE A 222 26.08 7.54 1.19
C PHE A 222 25.29 6.25 1.29
N ILE A 223 25.54 5.31 0.39
CA ILE A 223 24.90 3.97 0.38
C ILE A 223 25.92 2.86 0.58
N GLY A 224 25.45 1.66 0.98
CA GLY A 224 26.28 0.47 1.00
C GLY A 224 27.18 0.31 2.22
N GLY A 225 26.84 0.90 3.38
CA GLY A 225 27.59 0.74 4.63
C GLY A 225 27.55 -0.66 5.25
N GLY A 226 26.53 -1.47 4.94
CA GLY A 226 26.38 -2.83 5.43
C GLY A 226 27.23 -3.87 4.67
N ARG A 227 27.59 -4.97 5.34
CA ARG A 227 28.37 -6.06 4.71
C ARG A 227 27.70 -6.61 3.43
N PHE A 228 26.39 -6.76 3.46
CA PHE A 228 25.62 -7.30 2.36
C PHE A 228 25.43 -6.29 1.21
N THR A 229 25.17 -5.04 1.54
CA THR A 229 24.99 -3.97 0.55
C THR A 229 26.28 -3.72 -0.24
N ARG A 230 27.46 -3.84 0.41
CA ARG A 230 28.78 -3.76 -0.26
C ARG A 230 28.99 -4.85 -1.32
N MET A 231 28.43 -6.03 -1.10
CA MET A 231 28.57 -7.13 -2.05
C MET A 231 27.71 -6.92 -3.31
N LEU A 232 26.63 -6.16 -3.18
CA LEU A 232 25.64 -5.95 -4.24
C LEU A 232 25.83 -4.64 -5.00
N VAL A 233 26.37 -3.62 -4.35
CA VAL A 233 26.57 -2.29 -4.93
C VAL A 233 28.08 -2.08 -5.09
N ASP A 234 28.56 -2.18 -6.33
CA ASP A 234 29.96 -1.96 -6.71
C ASP A 234 30.27 -0.44 -6.69
N ARG A 235 30.32 0.13 -5.48
CA ARG A 235 30.73 1.52 -5.24
C ARG A 235 31.85 1.57 -4.22
N LYS A 236 32.80 2.45 -4.49
CA LYS A 236 33.91 2.71 -3.54
C LYS A 236 33.34 3.27 -2.22
N ARG A 237 33.98 2.95 -1.12
CA ARG A 237 33.62 3.51 0.18
C ARG A 237 33.77 5.04 0.14
N GLY A 238 32.67 5.76 0.33
CA GLY A 238 32.66 7.22 0.30
C GLY A 238 32.02 7.84 -0.95
N ASP A 239 31.58 7.01 -1.94
CA ASP A 239 30.80 7.54 -3.05
C ASP A 239 29.44 8.01 -2.58
N THR A 240 29.10 9.25 -2.89
CA THR A 240 27.75 9.79 -2.72
C THR A 240 26.82 9.31 -3.84
N THR A 241 25.56 9.12 -3.54
CA THR A 241 24.50 8.85 -4.53
C THR A 241 23.30 9.72 -4.22
N SER A 242 22.44 9.90 -5.22
CA SER A 242 21.11 10.46 -4.99
C SER A 242 20.10 9.35 -4.68
N ILE A 243 19.15 9.67 -3.81
CA ILE A 243 17.88 8.97 -3.71
C ILE A 243 16.83 9.97 -4.16
N ASP A 244 16.22 9.69 -5.31
CA ASP A 244 15.21 10.53 -5.91
C ASP A 244 13.83 9.90 -5.67
N LEU A 245 12.93 10.65 -5.04
CA LEU A 245 11.56 10.21 -4.78
C LEU A 245 10.59 11.01 -5.61
N LYS A 246 9.58 10.31 -6.09
CA LYS A 246 8.41 10.91 -6.72
C LYS A 246 7.17 10.34 -6.05
N PHE A 247 6.36 11.24 -5.51
CA PHE A 247 5.01 10.91 -5.07
C PHE A 247 4.02 11.58 -6.02
N GLN A 248 3.33 10.77 -6.78
CA GLN A 248 2.19 11.18 -7.61
C GLN A 248 0.98 10.46 -7.06
N TYR A 249 0.20 11.19 -6.33
CA TYR A 249 -0.89 10.64 -5.53
C TYR A 249 -1.68 9.54 -6.25
N PRO A 250 -1.97 8.42 -5.59
CA PRO A 250 -1.52 8.04 -4.23
C PRO A 250 -0.26 7.16 -4.25
N TYR A 251 0.56 7.25 -5.28
CA TYR A 251 1.68 6.34 -5.59
C TYR A 251 3.03 6.97 -5.30
N GLN A 252 3.86 6.24 -4.58
CA GLN A 252 5.22 6.65 -4.31
C GLN A 252 6.23 5.73 -5.00
N CYS A 253 7.21 6.35 -5.65
CA CYS A 253 8.34 5.67 -6.26
C CYS A 253 9.66 6.31 -5.78
N SER A 254 10.70 5.52 -5.57
CA SER A 254 12.05 6.03 -5.40
C SER A 254 13.04 5.36 -6.33
N ASP A 255 14.06 6.12 -6.70
CA ASP A 255 15.21 5.69 -7.49
C ASP A 255 16.49 5.95 -6.70
N THR A 256 17.24 4.90 -6.43
CA THR A 256 18.53 4.98 -5.74
C THR A 256 19.63 4.79 -6.75
N GLY A 257 20.16 5.91 -7.25
CA GLY A 257 21.31 5.98 -8.14
C GLY A 257 21.14 5.21 -9.47
N GLY A 258 19.93 5.03 -9.96
CA GLY A 258 19.62 4.29 -11.20
C GLY A 258 19.85 2.78 -11.12
N ILE A 259 20.03 2.21 -9.90
CA ILE A 259 20.36 0.79 -9.71
C ILE A 259 19.24 0.05 -8.98
N ILE A 260 18.60 0.73 -8.02
CA ILE A 260 17.50 0.19 -7.22
C ILE A 260 16.34 1.14 -7.35
N LYS A 261 15.20 0.64 -7.76
CA LYS A 261 13.94 1.36 -7.72
C LYS A 261 12.96 0.62 -6.86
N HIS A 262 12.16 1.36 -6.11
CA HIS A 262 11.06 0.73 -5.39
C HIS A 262 9.79 1.56 -5.48
N TRP A 263 8.69 0.85 -5.50
CA TRP A 263 7.36 1.41 -5.33
C TRP A 263 6.85 1.05 -3.95
N CYS A 264 6.26 2.03 -3.29
CA CYS A 264 5.49 1.85 -2.07
C CYS A 264 4.03 2.20 -2.37
N PHE A 265 3.18 1.18 -2.28
CA PHE A 265 1.74 1.36 -2.43
C PHE A 265 1.07 1.11 -1.09
N VAL A 266 0.12 1.96 -0.75
CA VAL A 266 -0.64 1.85 0.50
C VAL A 266 -2.10 1.51 0.20
N LEU A 267 -2.65 0.61 1.00
CA LEU A 267 -4.07 0.27 1.03
C LEU A 267 -4.57 0.54 2.45
N PRO A 268 -5.23 1.67 2.70
CA PRO A 268 -5.77 1.97 4.02
C PRO A 268 -6.92 1.02 4.33
N VAL A 269 -6.78 0.23 5.39
CA VAL A 269 -7.85 -0.64 5.90
C VAL A 269 -8.85 0.19 6.70
N ASP A 270 -8.32 1.01 7.59
CA ASP A 270 -9.05 1.99 8.41
C ASP A 270 -8.11 3.14 8.84
N ALA A 271 -8.54 3.96 9.79
CA ALA A 271 -7.78 5.11 10.28
C ALA A 271 -6.50 4.76 11.05
N ALA A 272 -6.30 3.51 11.45
CA ALA A 272 -5.17 3.06 12.26
C ALA A 272 -4.47 1.81 11.69
N THR A 273 -4.91 1.32 10.53
CA THR A 273 -4.36 0.11 9.92
C THR A 273 -4.18 0.31 8.43
N THR A 274 -2.99 0.04 7.94
CA THR A 274 -2.67 0.14 6.52
C THR A 274 -1.94 -1.11 6.05
N ARG A 275 -2.37 -1.65 4.92
CA ARG A 275 -1.63 -2.67 4.20
C ARG A 275 -0.68 -1.99 3.21
N VAL A 276 0.58 -2.41 3.22
CA VAL A 276 1.64 -1.80 2.42
C VAL A 276 2.23 -2.83 1.47
N PHE A 277 2.41 -2.44 0.22
CA PHE A 277 3.04 -3.25 -0.80
C PHE A 277 4.31 -2.57 -1.25
N PHE A 278 5.45 -3.18 -0.98
CA PHE A 278 6.75 -2.78 -1.51
C PHE A 278 7.12 -3.65 -2.69
N VAL A 279 7.42 -3.02 -3.82
CA VAL A 279 7.91 -3.69 -5.01
C VAL A 279 9.26 -3.10 -5.37
N PHE A 280 10.32 -3.89 -5.17
CA PHE A 280 11.68 -3.49 -5.48
C PHE A 280 12.12 -4.03 -6.83
N TYR A 281 12.83 -3.21 -7.58
CA TYR A 281 13.46 -3.55 -8.83
C TYR A 281 14.95 -3.28 -8.76
N PHE A 282 15.74 -4.27 -9.19
CA PHE A 282 17.19 -4.23 -9.21
C PHE A 282 17.66 -4.43 -10.65
N ASP A 283 18.51 -3.52 -11.17
CA ASP A 283 19.07 -3.65 -12.51
C ASP A 283 19.95 -4.89 -12.61
N ALA A 284 21.22 -4.77 -12.43
CA ALA A 284 22.15 -5.88 -12.51
C ALA A 284 23.23 -5.74 -11.44
N PHE A 285 23.41 -6.79 -10.64
CA PHE A 285 24.59 -6.89 -9.81
C PHE A 285 25.78 -7.38 -10.63
N ARG A 286 26.97 -6.93 -10.25
CA ARG A 286 28.21 -7.42 -10.84
C ARG A 286 28.84 -8.48 -9.94
N VAL A 287 29.46 -9.48 -10.54
CA VAL A 287 30.21 -10.47 -9.79
C VAL A 287 31.48 -9.77 -9.25
N PRO A 288 31.69 -9.76 -7.92
CA PRO A 288 32.89 -9.18 -7.34
C PRO A 288 34.16 -9.75 -7.99
N LEU A 289 35.19 -8.95 -8.17
CA LEU A 289 36.48 -9.26 -8.78
C LEU A 289 36.47 -9.44 -10.31
N LEU A 290 35.39 -9.94 -10.90
CA LEU A 290 35.31 -10.19 -12.35
C LEU A 290 34.68 -9.02 -13.12
N ASN A 291 33.98 -8.13 -12.44
CA ASN A 291 33.27 -6.99 -13.00
C ASN A 291 32.29 -7.34 -14.15
N VAL A 292 31.84 -8.60 -14.23
CA VAL A 292 30.86 -9.06 -15.19
C VAL A 292 29.46 -9.06 -14.59
N ARG A 293 28.43 -8.85 -15.42
CA ARG A 293 27.04 -8.91 -14.96
C ARG A 293 26.70 -10.30 -14.46
N MET A 294 26.07 -10.36 -13.28
CA MET A 294 25.63 -11.61 -12.67
C MET A 294 24.55 -12.30 -13.51
N PRO A 295 24.66 -13.63 -13.77
CA PRO A 295 23.61 -14.40 -14.44
C PRO A 295 22.26 -14.31 -13.74
N ARG A 296 21.16 -14.33 -14.51
CA ARG A 296 19.79 -14.13 -13.99
C ARG A 296 19.39 -15.07 -12.83
N LEU A 297 19.77 -16.35 -12.90
CA LEU A 297 19.48 -17.29 -11.81
C LEU A 297 20.19 -16.91 -10.52
N MET A 298 21.46 -16.50 -10.63
CA MET A 298 22.24 -16.02 -9.49
C MET A 298 21.67 -14.71 -8.96
N MET A 299 21.24 -13.79 -9.86
CA MET A 299 20.54 -12.57 -9.47
C MET A 299 19.29 -12.87 -8.64
N LYS A 300 18.42 -13.77 -9.13
CA LYS A 300 17.20 -14.15 -8.40
C LYS A 300 17.51 -14.75 -7.01
N ALA A 301 18.53 -15.61 -6.93
CA ALA A 301 18.94 -16.19 -5.64
C ALA A 301 19.54 -15.11 -4.72
N ALA A 302 20.45 -14.28 -5.21
CA ALA A 302 21.10 -13.22 -4.44
C ALA A 302 20.07 -12.18 -3.93
N THR A 303 19.13 -11.76 -4.80
CA THR A 303 18.09 -10.81 -4.40
C THR A 303 17.11 -11.40 -3.39
N ARG A 304 16.72 -12.69 -3.52
CA ARG A 304 15.89 -13.36 -2.51
C ARG A 304 16.58 -13.46 -1.15
N LEU A 305 17.85 -13.83 -1.14
CA LEU A 305 18.64 -13.89 0.09
C LEU A 305 18.80 -12.50 0.69
N GLY A 306 19.11 -11.48 -0.12
CA GLY A 306 19.22 -10.10 0.31
C GLY A 306 17.91 -9.53 0.85
N ALA A 307 16.81 -9.88 0.21
CA ALA A 307 15.49 -9.53 0.69
C ALA A 307 15.21 -10.11 2.08
N ALA A 308 15.53 -11.38 2.31
CA ALA A 308 15.29 -12.05 3.58
C ALA A 308 16.21 -11.52 4.70
N LEU A 309 17.49 -11.31 4.40
CA LEU A 309 18.51 -10.98 5.41
C LEU A 309 18.67 -9.47 5.67
N SER A 310 18.25 -8.63 4.72
CA SER A 310 18.49 -7.18 4.82
C SER A 310 17.20 -6.37 4.63
N VAL A 311 16.53 -6.49 3.47
CA VAL A 311 15.42 -5.59 3.14
C VAL A 311 14.20 -5.82 4.04
N ARG A 312 13.78 -7.07 4.23
CA ARG A 312 12.64 -7.40 5.09
C ARG A 312 12.85 -7.01 6.56
N PRO A 313 14.00 -7.28 7.20
CA PRO A 313 14.27 -6.80 8.55
C PRO A 313 14.34 -5.28 8.66
N LEU A 314 14.82 -4.59 7.60
CA LEU A 314 14.86 -3.13 7.54
C LEU A 314 13.44 -2.57 7.53
N LEU A 315 12.58 -3.02 6.61
CA LEU A 315 11.18 -2.59 6.54
C LEU A 315 10.37 -2.93 7.81
N ARG A 316 10.77 -3.97 8.55
CA ARG A 316 10.17 -4.23 9.87
C ARG A 316 10.56 -3.19 10.91
N GLN A 317 11.74 -2.56 10.79
CA GLN A 317 12.10 -1.43 11.65
C GLN A 317 11.24 -0.20 11.32
N ASP A 318 10.99 0.06 10.03
CA ASP A 318 10.06 1.11 9.62
C ASP A 318 8.65 0.86 10.14
N GLY A 319 8.14 -0.37 10.00
CA GLY A 319 6.85 -0.77 10.55
C GLY A 319 6.77 -0.52 12.06
N TRP A 320 7.77 -0.96 12.82
CA TRP A 320 7.83 -0.70 14.26
C TRP A 320 7.83 0.81 14.58
N ALA A 321 8.54 1.62 13.81
CA ALA A 321 8.61 3.06 14.04
C ALA A 321 7.26 3.74 13.80
N VAL A 322 6.58 3.46 12.69
CA VAL A 322 5.27 4.06 12.36
C VAL A 322 4.16 3.56 13.30
N GLU A 323 4.20 2.29 13.72
CA GLU A 323 3.27 1.75 14.72
C GLU A 323 3.46 2.41 16.09
N SER A 324 4.73 2.67 16.47
CA SER A 324 5.05 3.41 17.70
C SER A 324 4.61 4.88 17.60
N GLU A 325 4.75 5.50 16.42
CA GLU A 325 4.27 6.85 16.15
C GLU A 325 2.73 6.92 16.24
N GLN A 326 2.03 5.93 15.70
CA GLN A 326 0.58 5.83 15.80
C GLN A 326 0.12 5.77 17.25
N ALA A 327 0.70 4.87 18.05
CA ALA A 327 0.38 4.75 19.46
C ALA A 327 0.69 6.05 20.25
N GLY A 328 1.81 6.70 19.92
CA GLY A 328 2.18 8.00 20.49
C GLY A 328 1.19 9.10 20.11
N TYR A 329 0.71 9.10 18.87
CA TYR A 329 -0.31 10.04 18.41
C TYR A 329 -1.65 9.83 19.13
N GLU A 330 -2.12 8.59 19.24
CA GLU A 330 -3.36 8.28 19.93
C GLU A 330 -3.35 8.70 21.39
N ALA A 331 -2.21 8.55 22.06
CA ALA A 331 -2.05 8.96 23.45
C ALA A 331 -1.89 10.48 23.64
N ASN A 332 -1.38 11.20 22.60
CA ASN A 332 -0.94 12.59 22.73
C ASN A 332 -1.31 13.46 21.51
N PHE A 333 -2.47 13.25 20.92
CA PHE A 333 -2.86 13.93 19.67
C PHE A 333 -3.01 15.45 19.79
N GLU A 334 -3.16 15.98 20.99
CA GLU A 334 -3.20 17.43 21.27
C GLU A 334 -1.80 18.03 21.52
N ALA A 335 -0.80 17.19 21.83
CA ALA A 335 0.54 17.68 22.10
C ALA A 335 1.20 18.25 20.84
N PRO A 336 1.89 19.38 20.94
CA PRO A 336 2.65 19.91 19.82
C PRO A 336 3.82 18.99 19.49
N ILE A 337 4.11 18.86 18.20
CA ILE A 337 5.32 18.22 17.69
C ILE A 337 6.13 19.22 16.88
N VAL A 338 7.43 19.00 16.78
CA VAL A 338 8.31 19.79 15.94
C VAL A 338 8.70 18.95 14.74
N GLU A 339 8.13 19.28 13.57
CA GLU A 339 8.55 18.70 12.29
C GLU A 339 9.47 19.67 11.59
N LEU A 340 10.69 19.22 11.28
CA LEU A 340 11.72 20.04 10.65
C LEU A 340 11.97 19.66 9.20
N ASN A 341 11.52 18.48 8.74
CA ASN A 341 11.78 18.05 7.39
C ASN A 341 10.81 18.71 6.40
N PRO A 342 11.29 19.58 5.49
CA PRO A 342 10.43 20.22 4.49
C PRO A 342 9.71 19.23 3.59
N ALA A 343 10.27 18.03 3.39
CA ALA A 343 9.66 16.97 2.59
C ALA A 343 8.32 16.53 3.20
N VAL A 344 8.30 16.25 4.50
CA VAL A 344 7.07 15.86 5.23
C VAL A 344 6.01 16.97 5.14
N HIS A 345 6.42 18.23 5.25
CA HIS A 345 5.50 19.36 5.08
C HIS A 345 4.87 19.42 3.68
N LEU A 346 5.60 19.07 2.63
CA LEU A 346 5.05 19.06 1.25
C LEU A 346 4.02 17.95 1.08
N PHE A 347 4.26 16.76 1.64
CA PHE A 347 3.29 15.69 1.61
C PHE A 347 2.00 16.07 2.30
N GLN A 348 2.11 16.55 3.52
CA GLN A 348 0.95 16.99 4.30
C GLN A 348 0.14 18.07 3.59
N ARG A 349 0.78 18.99 2.84
CA ARG A 349 0.10 19.97 1.98
C ARG A 349 -0.59 19.31 0.79
N SER A 350 0.01 18.29 0.20
CA SER A 350 -0.59 17.55 -0.91
C SER A 350 -1.87 16.84 -0.47
N GLU A 351 -1.85 16.21 0.70
CA GLU A 351 -3.01 15.54 1.30
C GLU A 351 -4.13 16.56 1.64
N GLU A 352 -3.80 17.66 2.32
CA GLU A 352 -4.79 18.69 2.70
C GLU A 352 -5.58 19.26 1.50
N ARG A 353 -4.94 19.44 0.34
CA ARG A 353 -5.59 19.97 -0.86
C ARG A 353 -6.69 19.05 -1.41
N ARG A 354 -6.64 17.77 -1.07
CA ARG A 354 -7.56 16.75 -1.59
C ARG A 354 -8.70 16.48 -0.64
N VAL A 355 -8.40 16.42 0.64
CA VAL A 355 -9.40 16.19 1.69
C VAL A 355 -10.41 17.34 1.76
N GLY A 356 -10.03 18.57 1.41
CA GLY A 356 -10.96 19.69 1.27
C GLY A 356 -11.91 19.61 0.08
N LYS A 357 -11.79 18.60 -0.78
CA LYS A 357 -12.70 18.34 -1.92
C LYS A 357 -13.68 17.18 -1.64
N GLU A 358 -13.48 16.45 -0.55
CA GLU A 358 -14.34 15.33 -0.14
C GLU A 358 -15.43 15.71 0.88
N CYS A 359 -15.58 17.01 1.18
CA CYS A 359 -16.63 17.53 2.05
C CYS A 359 -17.79 18.14 1.25
#